data_8407f9dfd0200146810eb4edbee96343
#
_entry.id   8407f9dfd0200146810eb4edbee96343
#
_cell.length_a   1.000
_cell.length_b   1.000
_cell.length_c   1.000
_cell.angle_alpha   90.00
_cell.angle_beta   90.00
_cell.angle_gamma   90.00
#
_symmetry.space_group_name_H-M   'P 1'
#
loop_
_entity.id
_entity.type
_entity.pdbx_description
1 polymer ?
#
loop_
_entity_poly.entity_id
_entity_poly.type
_entity_poly.pdbx_seq_one_letter_code
_entity_poly.pdbx_strand_id
1 'polypeptide(L)'
;PDNVKSLLDTIRIAGNNATHNGDRTEKEAKHILKKLFKLAKWFYETYEGEDLGNIEYEPQEYVSSEDEISQLNKQLAELQEKIVNYEDKIAQLNASEKTIKQRQKRSSKVAQKITFDEKETRRELIDPALRKAGWECDSELLSYERHKTMPQKGRNMAIAEWPCGRKQADYALFIGTTLYAVIEAKKFSSDISTDLHQSKQYALNLKTQEGIQLLGEWEGHKVPFLFSTNGREYLEQIKTKSGIWFADTRFPNKKPEALRAWYSPEGLKDLYERNIENINEHLQNSDISYLTDKNGLSLRNYQINAIKAVEEA
;
A
#
# COMPACT_ATOMS: atom_id res chain seq x y z
N PRO A 1 -14.41 -4.30 -7.89
CA PRO A 1 -13.05 -4.54 -8.37
C PRO A 1 -12.06 -3.69 -7.56
N ASP A 2 -10.93 -4.29 -7.10
CA ASP A 2 -10.02 -3.65 -6.14
C ASP A 2 -9.37 -2.37 -6.69
N ASN A 3 -9.06 -2.34 -7.99
CA ASN A 3 -8.51 -1.17 -8.66
C ASN A 3 -9.48 0.03 -8.67
N VAL A 4 -10.79 -0.22 -8.81
CA VAL A 4 -11.81 0.84 -8.76
C VAL A 4 -11.98 1.34 -7.32
N LYS A 5 -11.97 0.44 -6.33
CA LYS A 5 -11.99 0.80 -4.92
C LYS A 5 -10.79 1.66 -4.55
N SER A 6 -9.60 1.29 -5.02
CA SER A 6 -8.37 2.08 -4.81
C SER A 6 -8.46 3.48 -5.42
N LEU A 7 -9.05 3.64 -6.62
CA LEU A 7 -9.31 4.95 -7.22
C LEU A 7 -10.25 5.79 -6.35
N LEU A 8 -11.36 5.20 -5.91
CA LEU A 8 -12.33 5.87 -5.03
C LEU A 8 -11.69 6.32 -3.70
N ASP A 9 -10.93 5.44 -3.07
CA ASP A 9 -10.25 5.76 -1.80
C ASP A 9 -9.21 6.88 -1.99
N THR A 10 -8.45 6.86 -3.08
CA THR A 10 -7.50 7.93 -3.38
C THR A 10 -8.19 9.27 -3.56
N ILE A 11 -9.28 9.32 -4.33
CA ILE A 11 -10.05 10.55 -4.57
C ILE A 11 -10.66 11.05 -3.24
N ARG A 12 -11.24 10.15 -2.44
CA ARG A 12 -11.83 10.47 -1.13
C ARG A 12 -10.80 11.06 -0.17
N ILE A 13 -9.63 10.41 -0.03
CA ILE A 13 -8.55 10.86 0.85
C ILE A 13 -8.04 12.23 0.40
N ALA A 14 -7.85 12.41 -0.91
CA ALA A 14 -7.41 13.69 -1.46
C ALA A 14 -8.43 14.80 -1.20
N GLY A 15 -9.73 14.53 -1.38
CA GLY A 15 -10.80 15.47 -1.08
C GLY A 15 -10.84 15.86 0.40
N ASN A 16 -10.78 14.87 1.30
CA ASN A 16 -10.75 15.14 2.74
C ASN A 16 -9.53 15.99 3.15
N ASN A 17 -8.35 15.66 2.63
CA ASN A 17 -7.15 16.42 2.94
C ASN A 17 -7.20 17.86 2.39
N ALA A 18 -7.77 18.07 1.20
CA ALA A 18 -7.97 19.41 0.64
C ALA A 18 -8.91 20.27 1.50
N THR A 19 -9.95 19.66 2.07
CA THR A 19 -10.93 20.35 2.90
C THR A 19 -10.37 20.73 4.28
N HIS A 20 -9.49 19.91 4.85
CA HIS A 20 -9.02 20.09 6.22
C HIS A 20 -7.64 20.75 6.33
N ASN A 21 -6.76 20.62 5.34
CA ASN A 21 -5.38 21.07 5.41
C ASN A 21 -5.04 22.23 4.45
N GLY A 22 -5.94 22.66 3.58
CA GLY A 22 -5.87 23.90 2.79
C GLY A 22 -4.80 24.02 1.71
N ASP A 23 -3.67 23.35 1.84
CA ASP A 23 -2.52 23.51 0.95
C ASP A 23 -2.39 22.33 -0.04
N ARG A 24 -2.92 22.52 -1.26
CA ARG A 24 -2.65 21.60 -2.36
C ARG A 24 -2.12 22.33 -3.57
N THR A 25 -1.18 21.68 -4.23
CA THR A 25 -0.59 22.20 -5.45
C THR A 25 -1.53 21.96 -6.65
N GLU A 26 -1.45 22.83 -7.65
CA GLU A 26 -2.14 22.66 -8.94
C GLU A 26 -1.82 21.28 -9.57
N LYS A 27 -0.58 20.81 -9.42
CA LYS A 27 -0.13 19.50 -9.92
C LYS A 27 -0.91 18.35 -9.26
N GLU A 28 -1.14 18.42 -7.94
CA GLU A 28 -1.95 17.42 -7.22
C GLU A 28 -3.41 17.46 -7.66
N ALA A 29 -3.98 18.66 -7.83
CA ALA A 29 -5.34 18.81 -8.31
C ALA A 29 -5.51 18.20 -9.71
N LYS A 30 -4.62 18.51 -10.66
CA LYS A 30 -4.60 17.89 -12.00
C LYS A 30 -4.49 16.37 -11.94
N HIS A 31 -3.71 15.86 -11.01
CA HIS A 31 -3.55 14.42 -10.81
C HIS A 31 -4.86 13.75 -10.33
N ILE A 32 -5.55 14.36 -9.38
CA ILE A 32 -6.84 13.86 -8.88
C ILE A 32 -7.92 13.93 -9.97
N LEU A 33 -7.91 14.98 -10.80
CA LEU A 33 -8.82 15.09 -11.94
C LEU A 33 -8.62 13.95 -12.96
N LYS A 34 -7.39 13.57 -13.26
CA LYS A 34 -7.10 12.38 -14.09
C LYS A 34 -7.69 11.10 -13.52
N LYS A 35 -7.65 10.95 -12.19
CA LYS A 35 -8.24 9.78 -11.51
C LYS A 35 -9.76 9.79 -11.54
N LEU A 36 -10.34 10.97 -11.31
CA LEU A 36 -11.78 11.15 -11.44
C LEU A 36 -12.26 10.80 -12.85
N PHE A 37 -11.50 11.21 -13.85
CA PHE A 37 -11.79 10.87 -15.25
C PHE A 37 -11.72 9.34 -15.49
N LYS A 38 -10.68 8.66 -14.99
CA LYS A 38 -10.57 7.19 -15.08
C LYS A 38 -11.76 6.49 -14.41
N LEU A 39 -12.20 7.00 -13.28
CA LEU A 39 -13.37 6.48 -12.55
C LEU A 39 -14.68 6.71 -13.34
N ALA A 40 -14.87 7.94 -13.87
CA ALA A 40 -16.03 8.29 -14.67
C ALA A 40 -16.13 7.45 -15.96
N LYS A 41 -14.98 7.26 -16.64
CA LYS A 41 -14.89 6.40 -17.82
C LYS A 41 -15.28 4.95 -17.49
N TRP A 42 -14.71 4.37 -16.41
CA TRP A 42 -15.10 3.04 -15.95
C TRP A 42 -16.60 2.95 -15.66
N PHE A 43 -17.17 3.94 -14.99
CA PHE A 43 -18.59 4.00 -14.66
C PHE A 43 -19.43 4.00 -15.93
N TYR A 44 -19.12 4.89 -16.88
CA TYR A 44 -19.83 5.00 -18.17
C TYR A 44 -19.78 3.68 -18.94
N GLU A 45 -18.59 3.11 -19.16
CA GLU A 45 -18.41 1.84 -19.86
C GLU A 45 -19.12 0.66 -19.18
N THR A 46 -19.25 0.72 -17.83
CA THR A 46 -19.95 -0.33 -17.07
C THR A 46 -21.47 -0.25 -17.24
N TYR A 47 -22.04 0.95 -17.20
CA TYR A 47 -23.49 1.15 -17.17
C TYR A 47 -24.10 1.32 -18.55
N GLU A 48 -23.49 2.07 -19.43
CA GLU A 48 -23.96 2.24 -20.82
C GLU A 48 -23.52 1.07 -21.70
N GLY A 49 -22.38 0.45 -21.39
CA GLY A 49 -21.90 -0.73 -22.10
C GLY A 49 -21.15 -0.40 -23.39
N GLU A 50 -20.87 0.88 -23.66
CA GLU A 50 -20.06 1.36 -24.77
C GLU A 50 -18.58 1.42 -24.34
N ASP A 51 -17.66 1.01 -25.23
CA ASP A 51 -16.22 1.12 -25.00
C ASP A 51 -15.74 2.47 -25.55
N LEU A 52 -15.29 3.36 -24.66
CA LEU A 52 -14.77 4.67 -25.03
C LEU A 52 -13.33 4.63 -25.60
N GLY A 53 -12.75 3.44 -25.78
CA GLY A 53 -11.39 3.30 -26.33
C GLY A 53 -10.31 3.95 -25.45
N ASN A 54 -9.31 4.54 -26.08
CA ASN A 54 -8.15 5.16 -25.41
C ASN A 54 -8.33 6.69 -25.23
N ILE A 55 -9.48 7.12 -24.74
CA ILE A 55 -9.67 8.53 -24.39
C ILE A 55 -8.87 8.84 -23.11
N GLU A 56 -7.98 9.82 -23.19
CA GLU A 56 -7.22 10.34 -22.05
C GLU A 56 -7.77 11.66 -21.56
N TYR A 57 -7.51 11.96 -20.29
CA TYR A 57 -7.86 13.26 -19.71
C TYR A 57 -6.90 14.34 -20.19
N GLU A 58 -7.43 15.32 -20.90
CA GLU A 58 -6.71 16.55 -21.27
C GLU A 58 -7.15 17.68 -20.34
N PRO A 59 -6.24 18.25 -19.53
CA PRO A 59 -6.58 19.40 -18.70
C PRO A 59 -6.85 20.61 -19.62
N GLN A 60 -8.00 21.22 -19.48
CA GLN A 60 -8.28 22.50 -20.12
C GLN A 60 -7.47 23.61 -19.44
N GLU A 61 -6.82 24.46 -20.19
CA GLU A 61 -6.19 25.66 -19.65
C GLU A 61 -7.28 26.63 -19.14
N TYR A 62 -7.11 27.05 -17.92
CA TYR A 62 -8.08 27.94 -17.26
C TYR A 62 -7.87 29.37 -17.78
N VAL A 63 -8.78 29.83 -18.61
CA VAL A 63 -8.89 31.25 -18.99
C VAL A 63 -9.96 31.85 -18.09
N SER A 64 -9.53 32.67 -17.13
CA SER A 64 -10.45 33.32 -16.19
C SER A 64 -11.14 34.51 -16.86
N SER A 65 -12.36 34.34 -17.35
CA SER A 65 -13.28 35.43 -17.57
C SER A 65 -14.55 35.22 -16.74
N GLU A 66 -15.14 36.26 -16.21
CA GLU A 66 -16.40 36.22 -15.43
C GLU A 66 -17.53 35.57 -16.24
N ASP A 67 -17.50 35.73 -17.57
CA ASP A 67 -18.48 35.14 -18.50
C ASP A 67 -18.35 33.60 -18.58
N GLU A 68 -17.13 33.04 -18.50
CA GLU A 68 -16.90 31.60 -18.47
C GLU A 68 -17.35 30.97 -17.16
N ILE A 69 -17.15 31.66 -16.04
CA ILE A 69 -17.63 31.22 -14.70
C ILE A 69 -19.16 31.15 -14.70
N SER A 70 -19.83 32.10 -15.33
CA SER A 70 -21.30 32.13 -15.48
C SER A 70 -21.79 30.96 -16.35
N GLN A 71 -21.11 30.67 -17.46
CA GLN A 71 -21.43 29.54 -18.34
C GLN A 71 -21.17 28.19 -17.65
N LEU A 72 -20.06 28.05 -16.94
CA LEU A 72 -19.75 26.85 -16.14
C LEU A 72 -20.78 26.59 -15.06
N ASN A 73 -21.20 27.61 -14.34
CA ASN A 73 -22.24 27.50 -13.32
C ASN A 73 -23.59 27.05 -13.92
N LYS A 74 -23.94 27.52 -15.12
CA LYS A 74 -25.12 27.10 -15.84
C LYS A 74 -25.02 25.61 -16.28
N GLN A 75 -23.87 25.21 -16.81
CA GLN A 75 -23.61 23.80 -17.14
C GLN A 75 -23.62 22.89 -15.92
N LEU A 76 -23.13 23.39 -14.79
CA LEU A 76 -23.15 22.68 -13.52
C LEU A 76 -24.58 22.44 -13.01
N ALA A 77 -25.46 23.47 -13.14
CA ALA A 77 -26.87 23.36 -12.80
C ALA A 77 -27.60 22.35 -13.72
N GLU A 78 -27.33 22.38 -15.03
CA GLU A 78 -27.90 21.45 -16.00
C GLU A 78 -27.42 19.99 -15.73
N LEU A 79 -26.17 19.82 -15.35
CA LEU A 79 -25.61 18.50 -14.98
C LEU A 79 -26.22 17.98 -13.67
N GLN A 80 -26.42 18.86 -12.68
CA GLN A 80 -27.08 18.49 -11.42
C GLN A 80 -28.53 18.03 -11.66
N GLU A 81 -29.26 18.72 -12.53
CA GLU A 81 -30.62 18.31 -12.93
C GLU A 81 -30.63 16.95 -13.64
N LYS A 82 -29.63 16.68 -14.52
CA LYS A 82 -29.46 15.38 -15.14
C LYS A 82 -29.14 14.29 -14.13
N ILE A 83 -28.30 14.57 -13.13
CA ILE A 83 -27.98 13.62 -12.06
C ILE A 83 -29.23 13.23 -11.29
N VAL A 84 -30.07 14.19 -10.87
CA VAL A 84 -31.33 13.92 -10.18
C VAL A 84 -32.26 13.07 -11.07
N ASN A 85 -32.36 13.37 -12.36
CA ASN A 85 -33.15 12.59 -13.31
C ASN A 85 -32.61 11.15 -13.50
N TYR A 86 -31.28 10.97 -13.44
CA TYR A 86 -30.68 9.63 -13.52
C TYR A 86 -30.83 8.86 -12.20
N GLU A 87 -30.78 9.53 -11.07
CA GLU A 87 -31.05 8.92 -9.75
C GLU A 87 -32.50 8.43 -9.66
N ASP A 88 -33.47 9.20 -10.14
CA ASP A 88 -34.87 8.79 -10.25
C ASP A 88 -35.07 7.61 -11.21
N LYS A 89 -34.39 7.60 -12.34
CA LYS A 89 -34.39 6.46 -13.28
C LYS A 89 -33.76 5.21 -12.67
N ILE A 90 -32.68 5.36 -11.91
CA ILE A 90 -32.04 4.25 -11.20
C ILE A 90 -32.96 3.69 -10.11
N ALA A 91 -33.66 4.56 -9.38
CA ALA A 91 -34.63 4.15 -8.37
C ALA A 91 -35.84 3.41 -8.97
N GLN A 92 -36.27 3.76 -10.20
CA GLN A 92 -37.36 3.09 -10.92
C GLN A 92 -36.95 1.77 -11.59
N LEU A 93 -35.65 1.56 -11.85
CA LEU A 93 -35.13 0.33 -12.40
C LEU A 93 -34.89 -0.69 -11.26
N ASN A 94 -35.92 -1.44 -10.90
CA ASN A 94 -35.77 -2.74 -10.24
C ASN A 94 -34.94 -3.65 -11.16
N ALA A 95 -33.62 -3.52 -11.06
CA ALA A 95 -32.71 -4.29 -11.89
C ALA A 95 -32.86 -5.78 -11.55
N SER A 96 -33.32 -6.57 -12.52
CA SER A 96 -33.41 -8.02 -12.35
C SER A 96 -32.02 -8.56 -11.96
N GLU A 97 -31.97 -9.66 -11.19
CA GLU A 97 -30.68 -10.31 -10.82
C GLU A 97 -29.78 -10.57 -12.03
N LYS A 98 -30.36 -10.84 -13.18
CA LYS A 98 -29.66 -11.05 -14.45
C LYS A 98 -28.93 -9.78 -14.91
N THR A 99 -29.55 -8.61 -14.78
CA THR A 99 -28.96 -7.31 -15.13
C THR A 99 -27.83 -6.95 -14.16
N ILE A 100 -28.01 -7.20 -12.86
CA ILE A 100 -26.97 -6.99 -11.84
C ILE A 100 -25.75 -7.86 -12.14
N LYS A 101 -25.95 -9.15 -12.41
CA LYS A 101 -24.84 -10.08 -12.76
C LYS A 101 -24.11 -9.67 -14.05
N GLN A 102 -24.84 -9.18 -15.06
CA GLN A 102 -24.21 -8.68 -16.28
C GLN A 102 -23.39 -7.41 -16.04
N ARG A 103 -23.90 -6.46 -15.24
CA ARG A 103 -23.17 -5.24 -14.87
C ARG A 103 -21.91 -5.57 -14.05
N GLN A 104 -22.01 -6.49 -13.09
CA GLN A 104 -20.85 -6.97 -12.35
C GLN A 104 -19.77 -7.58 -13.26
N LYS A 105 -20.19 -8.42 -14.23
CA LYS A 105 -19.28 -9.01 -15.20
C LYS A 105 -18.62 -7.97 -16.12
N ARG A 106 -19.39 -6.97 -16.58
CA ARG A 106 -18.85 -5.83 -17.34
C ARG A 106 -17.88 -5.01 -16.49
N SER A 107 -18.30 -4.62 -15.29
CA SER A 107 -17.47 -3.88 -14.34
C SER A 107 -16.11 -4.55 -14.13
N SER A 108 -16.09 -5.86 -13.87
CA SER A 108 -14.84 -6.60 -13.69
C SER A 108 -13.99 -6.61 -14.96
N LYS A 109 -14.60 -6.76 -16.14
CA LYS A 109 -13.88 -6.77 -17.43
C LYS A 109 -13.27 -5.41 -17.73
N VAL A 110 -14.02 -4.32 -17.52
CA VAL A 110 -13.54 -2.95 -17.76
C VAL A 110 -12.49 -2.55 -16.72
N ALA A 111 -12.71 -2.93 -15.44
CA ALA A 111 -11.75 -2.69 -14.38
C ALA A 111 -10.37 -3.34 -14.64
N GLN A 112 -10.33 -4.49 -15.32
CA GLN A 112 -9.07 -5.13 -15.74
C GLN A 112 -8.27 -4.27 -16.74
N LYS A 113 -8.90 -3.33 -17.44
CA LYS A 113 -8.24 -2.37 -18.34
C LYS A 113 -7.55 -1.23 -17.54
N ILE A 114 -7.97 -1.00 -16.29
CA ILE A 114 -7.32 -0.04 -15.40
C ILE A 114 -6.06 -0.71 -14.85
N THR A 115 -4.94 -0.52 -15.56
CA THR A 115 -3.64 -1.00 -15.11
C THR A 115 -2.87 0.15 -14.49
N PHE A 116 -2.26 -0.10 -13.35
CA PHE A 116 -1.25 0.78 -12.81
C PHE A 116 0.11 0.28 -13.26
N ASP A 117 0.91 1.16 -13.86
CA ASP A 117 2.32 0.89 -14.03
C ASP A 117 3.01 0.86 -12.65
N GLU A 118 4.30 0.56 -12.62
CA GLU A 118 5.04 0.46 -11.36
C GLU A 118 5.12 1.79 -10.61
N LYS A 119 5.27 2.89 -11.34
CA LYS A 119 5.26 4.24 -10.78
C LYS A 119 3.91 4.63 -10.20
N GLU A 120 2.83 4.37 -10.94
CA GLU A 120 1.47 4.59 -10.48
C GLU A 120 1.16 3.70 -9.27
N THR A 121 1.60 2.43 -9.27
CA THR A 121 1.42 1.52 -8.14
C THR A 121 2.09 2.07 -6.89
N ARG A 122 3.31 2.58 -6.99
CA ARG A 122 4.03 3.21 -5.86
C ARG A 122 3.25 4.40 -5.33
N ARG A 123 2.95 5.37 -6.16
CA ARG A 123 2.32 6.62 -5.77
C ARG A 123 0.90 6.46 -5.23
N GLU A 124 0.12 5.56 -5.84
CA GLU A 124 -1.31 5.47 -5.60
C GLU A 124 -1.70 4.46 -4.52
N LEU A 125 -0.88 3.43 -4.35
CA LEU A 125 -1.21 2.32 -3.47
C LEU A 125 -0.19 2.19 -2.32
N ILE A 126 1.10 2.25 -2.64
CA ILE A 126 2.15 1.98 -1.65
C ILE A 126 2.40 3.22 -0.78
N ASP A 127 2.59 4.41 -1.36
CA ASP A 127 2.81 5.65 -0.60
C ASP A 127 1.70 5.92 0.43
N PRO A 128 0.39 5.87 0.07
CA PRO A 128 -0.67 6.06 1.04
C PRO A 128 -0.70 4.99 2.13
N ALA A 129 -0.38 3.73 1.79
CA ALA A 129 -0.34 2.64 2.76
C ALA A 129 0.82 2.79 3.75
N LEU A 130 2.00 3.21 3.30
CA LEU A 130 3.14 3.53 4.16
C LEU A 130 2.85 4.74 5.06
N ARG A 131 2.24 5.82 4.52
CA ARG A 131 1.82 6.97 5.34
C ARG A 131 0.82 6.56 6.43
N LYS A 132 -0.14 5.70 6.10
CA LYS A 132 -1.11 5.18 7.08
C LYS A 132 -0.43 4.38 8.19
N ALA A 133 0.70 3.73 7.90
CA ALA A 133 1.50 3.00 8.88
C ALA A 133 2.45 3.90 9.69
N GLY A 134 2.49 5.22 9.44
CA GLY A 134 3.30 6.18 10.20
C GLY A 134 4.64 6.55 9.55
N TRP A 135 4.89 6.14 8.30
CA TRP A 135 6.07 6.53 7.55
C TRP A 135 5.85 7.86 6.82
N GLU A 136 6.84 8.72 6.83
CA GLU A 136 6.89 9.84 5.90
C GLU A 136 7.26 9.30 4.51
N CYS A 137 6.32 9.33 3.60
CA CYS A 137 6.47 8.69 2.29
C CYS A 137 5.85 9.55 1.18
N ASP A 138 6.65 9.82 0.17
CA ASP A 138 6.24 10.42 -1.10
C ASP A 138 7.27 10.02 -2.16
N SER A 139 6.94 9.08 -3.03
CA SER A 139 7.88 8.56 -4.03
C SER A 139 8.31 9.59 -5.09
N GLU A 140 7.65 10.74 -5.16
CA GLU A 140 8.06 11.84 -6.04
C GLU A 140 8.96 12.86 -5.32
N LEU A 141 8.63 13.24 -4.09
CA LEU A 141 9.33 14.29 -3.34
C LEU A 141 10.46 13.72 -2.47
N LEU A 142 10.28 12.54 -1.89
CA LEU A 142 11.28 11.87 -1.05
C LEU A 142 12.02 10.79 -1.85
N SER A 143 12.67 11.17 -2.94
CA SER A 143 13.46 10.30 -3.81
C SER A 143 14.95 10.63 -3.72
N TYR A 144 15.78 9.59 -3.53
CA TYR A 144 17.23 9.76 -3.58
C TYR A 144 17.73 10.08 -5.01
N GLU A 145 17.17 9.41 -6.01
CA GLU A 145 17.63 9.64 -7.39
C GLU A 145 17.37 11.06 -7.85
N ARG A 146 16.17 11.57 -7.62
CA ARG A 146 15.73 12.89 -8.11
C ARG A 146 16.19 14.06 -7.28
N HIS A 147 16.09 13.91 -5.95
CA HIS A 147 16.28 15.03 -5.01
C HIS A 147 17.46 14.84 -4.07
N LYS A 148 18.19 13.70 -4.18
CA LYS A 148 19.24 13.32 -3.25
C LYS A 148 18.77 13.37 -1.80
N THR A 149 17.49 13.01 -1.59
CA THR A 149 16.87 12.99 -0.26
C THR A 149 17.64 12.04 0.65
N MET A 150 18.06 12.54 1.80
CA MET A 150 18.80 11.79 2.82
C MET A 150 17.94 11.61 4.06
N PRO A 151 18.12 10.52 4.82
CA PRO A 151 17.41 10.32 6.08
C PRO A 151 17.82 11.36 7.12
N GLN A 152 16.92 11.71 8.02
CA GLN A 152 17.11 12.76 9.01
C GLN A 152 16.80 12.25 10.42
N LYS A 153 17.59 12.70 11.39
CA LYS A 153 17.35 12.39 12.81
C LYS A 153 15.93 12.80 13.22
N GLY A 154 15.26 11.92 13.97
CA GLY A 154 13.93 12.19 14.50
C GLY A 154 12.80 12.04 13.48
N ARG A 155 13.08 11.61 12.24
CA ARG A 155 12.08 11.35 11.21
C ARG A 155 12.08 9.87 10.81
N ASN A 156 10.90 9.37 10.46
CA ASN A 156 10.70 7.99 10.00
C ASN A 156 10.36 8.03 8.52
N MET A 157 11.35 7.84 7.67
CA MET A 157 11.26 8.15 6.24
C MET A 157 11.30 6.89 5.38
N ALA A 158 10.38 6.80 4.42
CA ALA A 158 10.46 5.88 3.30
C ALA A 158 11.00 6.63 2.08
N ILE A 159 12.30 6.46 1.80
CA ILE A 159 12.97 7.18 0.72
C ILE A 159 12.96 6.34 -0.53
N ALA A 160 12.39 6.88 -1.61
CA ALA A 160 12.30 6.19 -2.89
C ALA A 160 13.62 6.16 -3.67
N GLU A 161 13.75 5.16 -4.54
CA GLU A 161 14.88 5.03 -5.49
C GLU A 161 16.25 5.05 -4.81
N TRP A 162 16.37 4.26 -3.71
CA TRP A 162 17.57 4.19 -2.90
C TRP A 162 18.67 3.37 -3.57
N PRO A 163 19.92 3.85 -3.63
CA PRO A 163 20.99 3.17 -4.36
C PRO A 163 21.44 1.87 -3.68
N CYS A 164 21.44 0.79 -4.45
CA CYS A 164 21.88 -0.55 -4.07
C CYS A 164 22.84 -1.09 -5.14
N GLY A 165 24.11 -0.68 -5.07
CA GLY A 165 25.14 -1.02 -6.05
C GLY A 165 24.86 -0.39 -7.42
N ARG A 166 24.57 -1.23 -8.43
CA ARG A 166 24.20 -0.79 -9.79
C ARG A 166 22.70 -0.66 -9.98
N LYS A 167 21.91 -1.04 -8.98
CA LYS A 167 20.44 -1.00 -8.97
C LYS A 167 19.95 -0.04 -7.89
N GLN A 168 18.65 0.11 -7.81
CA GLN A 168 17.97 0.93 -6.81
C GLN A 168 16.86 0.10 -6.20
N ALA A 169 16.69 0.20 -4.87
CA ALA A 169 15.51 -0.28 -4.20
C ALA A 169 14.38 0.72 -4.41
N ASP A 170 13.16 0.25 -4.59
CA ASP A 170 12.02 1.15 -4.77
C ASP A 170 11.81 2.04 -3.56
N TYR A 171 12.01 1.51 -2.34
CA TYR A 171 12.09 2.29 -1.11
C TYR A 171 13.11 1.71 -0.15
N ALA A 172 13.69 2.61 0.66
CA ALA A 172 14.46 2.29 1.85
C ALA A 172 13.77 2.91 3.07
N LEU A 173 13.53 2.12 4.11
CA LEU A 173 12.86 2.54 5.34
C LEU A 173 13.88 2.94 6.40
N PHE A 174 13.86 4.21 6.77
CA PHE A 174 14.76 4.80 7.76
C PHE A 174 14.02 5.22 9.02
N ILE A 175 14.52 4.81 10.18
CA ILE A 175 14.14 5.37 11.48
C ILE A 175 15.30 6.26 11.94
N GLY A 176 15.08 7.56 11.95
CA GLY A 176 16.19 8.51 12.05
C GLY A 176 17.15 8.36 10.88
N THR A 177 18.43 8.07 11.16
CA THR A 177 19.47 7.84 10.15
C THR A 177 19.81 6.36 9.98
N THR A 178 19.08 5.46 10.62
CA THR A 178 19.31 4.02 10.61
C THR A 178 18.42 3.33 9.59
N LEU A 179 18.99 2.50 8.73
CA LEU A 179 18.28 1.74 7.72
C LEU A 179 17.77 0.41 8.29
N TYR A 180 16.45 0.23 8.29
CA TYR A 180 15.78 -0.97 8.80
C TYR A 180 15.32 -1.93 7.71
N ALA A 181 14.88 -1.41 6.56
CA ALA A 181 14.30 -2.26 5.52
C ALA A 181 14.50 -1.71 4.12
N VAL A 182 14.41 -2.60 3.13
CA VAL A 182 14.24 -2.25 1.72
C VAL A 182 12.95 -2.87 1.18
N ILE A 183 12.32 -2.15 0.25
CA ILE A 183 11.06 -2.56 -0.38
C ILE A 183 11.28 -2.65 -1.89
N GLU A 184 10.80 -3.72 -2.48
CA GLU A 184 10.61 -3.88 -3.91
C GLU A 184 9.13 -3.71 -4.25
N ALA A 185 8.82 -2.76 -5.11
CA ALA A 185 7.49 -2.53 -5.63
C ALA A 185 7.32 -3.22 -6.98
N LYS A 186 6.18 -3.84 -7.20
CA LYS A 186 5.82 -4.45 -8.47
C LYS A 186 4.58 -3.78 -9.07
N LYS A 187 4.42 -3.94 -10.38
CA LYS A 187 3.18 -3.54 -11.04
C LYS A 187 1.99 -4.21 -10.37
N PHE A 188 0.88 -3.49 -10.28
CA PHE A 188 -0.35 -4.01 -9.69
C PHE A 188 -0.78 -5.37 -10.24
N SER A 189 -0.53 -5.66 -11.52
CA SER A 189 -0.87 -6.92 -12.17
C SER A 189 0.09 -8.08 -11.90
N SER A 190 1.26 -7.83 -11.35
CA SER A 190 2.31 -8.85 -11.14
C SER A 190 2.12 -9.63 -9.84
N ASP A 191 2.49 -10.91 -9.85
CA ASP A 191 2.53 -11.74 -8.64
C ASP A 191 3.77 -11.41 -7.80
N ILE A 192 3.64 -11.50 -6.47
CA ILE A 192 4.69 -11.07 -5.54
C ILE A 192 5.54 -12.22 -5.00
N SER A 193 5.02 -13.44 -4.97
CA SER A 193 5.60 -14.57 -4.22
C SER A 193 7.05 -14.92 -4.54
N THR A 194 7.53 -14.55 -5.74
CA THR A 194 8.91 -14.83 -6.20
C THR A 194 9.84 -13.63 -6.08
N ASP A 195 9.32 -12.46 -5.71
CA ASP A 195 10.03 -11.18 -5.91
C ASP A 195 10.91 -10.75 -4.74
N LEU A 196 10.86 -11.44 -3.61
CA LEU A 196 11.81 -11.21 -2.51
C LEU A 196 13.27 -11.46 -2.94
N HIS A 197 13.48 -12.16 -4.04
CA HIS A 197 14.82 -12.31 -4.61
C HIS A 197 15.45 -10.95 -4.96
N GLN A 198 14.69 -10.00 -5.51
CA GLN A 198 15.20 -8.67 -5.82
C GLN A 198 15.49 -7.86 -4.55
N SER A 199 14.60 -7.91 -3.56
CA SER A 199 14.83 -7.26 -2.26
C SER A 199 16.09 -7.83 -1.58
N LYS A 200 16.32 -9.15 -1.65
CA LYS A 200 17.57 -9.78 -1.18
C LYS A 200 18.80 -9.24 -1.92
N GLN A 201 18.73 -9.13 -3.25
CA GLN A 201 19.81 -8.57 -4.05
C GLN A 201 20.10 -7.10 -3.69
N TYR A 202 19.07 -6.31 -3.39
CA TYR A 202 19.28 -4.94 -2.90
C TYR A 202 20.00 -4.93 -1.56
N ALA A 203 19.57 -5.75 -0.60
CA ALA A 203 20.20 -5.84 0.71
C ALA A 203 21.66 -6.27 0.67
N LEU A 204 22.02 -7.19 -0.24
CA LEU A 204 23.42 -7.61 -0.47
C LEU A 204 24.29 -6.48 -1.06
N ASN A 205 23.72 -5.63 -1.90
CA ASN A 205 24.44 -4.61 -2.66
C ASN A 205 24.37 -3.21 -2.04
N LEU A 206 23.77 -3.06 -0.86
CA LEU A 206 23.78 -1.79 -0.13
C LEU A 206 25.22 -1.35 0.14
N LYS A 207 25.48 -0.08 -0.09
CA LYS A 207 26.77 0.53 0.23
C LYS A 207 26.62 1.42 1.45
N THR A 208 27.58 1.34 2.33
CA THR A 208 27.68 2.30 3.44
C THR A 208 27.87 3.70 2.88
N GLN A 209 27.06 4.64 3.35
CA GLN A 209 27.14 6.06 3.00
C GLN A 209 27.37 6.86 4.28
N GLU A 210 28.06 7.99 4.13
CA GLU A 210 28.29 8.88 5.26
C GLU A 210 26.98 9.37 5.87
N GLY A 211 26.88 9.34 7.20
CA GLY A 211 25.68 9.74 7.93
C GLY A 211 24.57 8.67 8.00
N ILE A 212 24.78 7.47 7.45
CA ILE A 212 23.81 6.36 7.51
C ILE A 212 24.35 5.25 8.39
N GLN A 213 23.49 4.78 9.29
CA GLN A 213 23.77 3.64 10.12
C GLN A 213 23.12 2.37 9.53
N LEU A 214 23.92 1.33 9.37
CA LEU A 214 23.46 -0.02 9.09
C LEU A 214 23.43 -0.81 10.40
N LEU A 215 22.41 -1.65 10.56
CA LEU A 215 22.15 -2.40 11.81
C LEU A 215 23.06 -3.63 11.97
N GLY A 216 23.60 -4.14 10.89
CA GLY A 216 24.47 -5.32 10.90
C GLY A 216 24.56 -5.96 9.53
N GLU A 217 25.09 -7.19 9.53
CA GLU A 217 25.21 -8.02 8.33
C GLU A 217 24.78 -9.46 8.68
N TRP A 218 23.87 -10.00 7.87
CA TRP A 218 23.32 -11.36 8.03
C TRP A 218 23.49 -12.09 6.69
N GLU A 219 24.40 -13.04 6.61
CA GLU A 219 24.75 -13.75 5.37
C GLU A 219 25.00 -12.79 4.18
N GLY A 220 25.70 -11.68 4.43
CA GLY A 220 25.96 -10.62 3.45
C GLY A 220 24.84 -9.60 3.27
N HIS A 221 23.63 -9.83 3.79
CA HIS A 221 22.55 -8.83 3.77
C HIS A 221 22.80 -7.74 4.80
N LYS A 222 22.81 -6.48 4.37
CA LYS A 222 23.15 -5.32 5.20
C LYS A 222 21.94 -4.63 5.84
N VAL A 223 20.78 -5.25 5.74
CA VAL A 223 19.52 -4.75 6.31
C VAL A 223 18.69 -5.93 6.82
N PRO A 224 18.07 -5.83 8.01
CA PRO A 224 17.38 -6.96 8.62
C PRO A 224 16.07 -7.33 7.92
N PHE A 225 15.35 -6.36 7.34
CA PHE A 225 14.01 -6.59 6.85
C PHE A 225 13.86 -6.33 5.35
N LEU A 226 13.18 -7.24 4.69
CA LEU A 226 12.93 -7.19 3.26
C LEU A 226 11.42 -7.24 3.00
N PHE A 227 10.95 -6.38 2.12
CA PHE A 227 9.57 -6.36 1.68
C PHE A 227 9.45 -6.42 0.16
N SER A 228 8.37 -7.04 -0.30
CA SER A 228 7.91 -6.93 -1.67
C SER A 228 6.39 -6.77 -1.71
N THR A 229 5.89 -5.91 -2.59
CA THR A 229 4.47 -5.65 -2.71
C THR A 229 4.10 -5.21 -4.12
N ASN A 230 2.86 -5.48 -4.53
CA ASN A 230 2.25 -4.93 -5.74
C ASN A 230 1.10 -3.95 -5.42
N GLY A 231 1.02 -3.50 -4.17
CA GLY A 231 -0.01 -2.58 -3.72
C GLY A 231 -1.42 -3.16 -3.59
N ARG A 232 -1.62 -4.46 -3.88
CA ARG A 232 -2.92 -5.11 -3.68
C ARG A 232 -3.17 -5.34 -2.19
N GLU A 233 -4.43 -5.25 -1.77
CA GLU A 233 -4.83 -5.67 -0.42
C GLU A 233 -4.57 -7.18 -0.24
N TYR A 234 -4.25 -7.58 0.99
CA TYR A 234 -4.08 -8.99 1.32
C TYR A 234 -5.40 -9.75 1.15
N LEU A 235 -5.37 -10.79 0.34
CA LEU A 235 -6.48 -11.72 0.14
C LEU A 235 -5.98 -13.15 0.37
N GLU A 236 -6.55 -13.83 1.36
CA GLU A 236 -6.10 -15.16 1.78
C GLU A 236 -6.20 -16.21 0.65
N GLN A 237 -7.23 -16.09 -0.17
CA GLN A 237 -7.47 -16.98 -1.32
C GLN A 237 -6.40 -16.86 -2.41
N ILE A 238 -5.76 -15.69 -2.51
CA ILE A 238 -4.70 -15.38 -3.47
C ILE A 238 -3.48 -14.77 -2.78
N LYS A 239 -3.16 -15.26 -1.58
CA LYS A 239 -2.08 -14.71 -0.75
C LYS A 239 -0.74 -14.60 -1.48
N THR A 240 -0.42 -15.51 -2.40
CA THR A 240 0.80 -15.47 -3.22
C THR A 240 0.80 -14.36 -4.27
N LYS A 241 -0.31 -13.67 -4.48
CA LYS A 241 -0.49 -12.64 -5.51
C LYS A 241 -0.86 -11.28 -4.96
N SER A 242 -0.98 -11.14 -3.65
CA SER A 242 -1.52 -9.94 -3.00
C SER A 242 -0.85 -9.68 -1.66
N GLY A 243 -1.03 -8.48 -1.13
CA GLY A 243 -0.53 -8.09 0.17
C GLY A 243 0.92 -7.60 0.15
N ILE A 244 1.56 -7.73 1.29
CA ILE A 244 2.95 -7.35 1.54
C ILE A 244 3.69 -8.62 1.92
N TRP A 245 4.69 -8.99 1.14
CA TRP A 245 5.56 -10.11 1.48
C TRP A 245 6.75 -9.60 2.27
N PHE A 246 7.07 -10.34 3.33
CA PHE A 246 8.07 -9.98 4.32
C PHE A 246 9.05 -11.12 4.55
N ALA A 247 10.33 -10.78 4.70
CA ALA A 247 11.35 -11.69 5.16
C ALA A 247 12.28 -10.98 6.16
N ASP A 248 12.69 -11.73 7.17
CA ASP A 248 13.67 -11.31 8.16
C ASP A 248 15.00 -12.01 7.86
N THR A 249 16.02 -11.26 7.43
CA THR A 249 17.33 -11.80 7.04
C THR A 249 18.14 -12.34 8.22
N ARG A 250 17.76 -11.97 9.44
CA ARG A 250 18.37 -12.50 10.67
C ARG A 250 18.09 -14.00 10.87
N PHE A 251 17.01 -14.48 10.22
CA PHE A 251 16.56 -15.88 10.27
C PHE A 251 16.49 -16.46 8.85
N PRO A 252 17.61 -16.87 8.27
CA PRO A 252 17.68 -17.28 6.86
C PRO A 252 16.81 -18.51 6.54
N ASN A 253 16.56 -19.37 7.54
CA ASN A 253 15.72 -20.56 7.41
C ASN A 253 14.22 -20.26 7.52
N LYS A 254 13.81 -19.08 8.00
CA LYS A 254 12.41 -18.69 8.08
C LYS A 254 11.90 -18.36 6.67
N LYS A 255 10.81 -19.02 6.27
CA LYS A 255 10.16 -18.71 4.98
C LYS A 255 9.54 -17.33 5.00
N PRO A 256 9.59 -16.62 3.86
CA PRO A 256 8.86 -15.35 3.73
C PRO A 256 7.36 -15.53 4.03
N GLU A 257 6.77 -14.52 4.64
CA GLU A 257 5.36 -14.53 5.03
C GLU A 257 4.60 -13.34 4.45
N ALA A 258 3.30 -13.51 4.23
CA ALA A 258 2.44 -12.44 3.76
C ALA A 258 1.84 -11.67 4.95
N LEU A 259 1.99 -10.36 4.93
CA LEU A 259 1.44 -9.46 5.94
C LEU A 259 0.13 -8.83 5.45
N ARG A 260 -0.77 -8.54 6.38
CA ARG A 260 -2.03 -7.82 6.11
C ARG A 260 -1.86 -6.30 6.12
N ALA A 261 -0.81 -5.80 6.75
CA ALA A 261 -0.52 -4.38 6.87
C ALA A 261 0.99 -4.15 7.01
N TRP A 262 1.44 -2.93 6.73
CA TRP A 262 2.81 -2.50 6.98
C TRP A 262 3.09 -2.39 8.49
N TYR A 263 4.29 -2.72 8.87
CA TYR A 263 4.78 -2.36 10.20
C TYR A 263 4.90 -0.84 10.31
N SER A 264 4.49 -0.29 11.45
CA SER A 264 4.84 1.08 11.82
C SER A 264 6.35 1.20 12.09
N PRO A 265 6.94 2.40 12.08
CA PRO A 265 8.33 2.58 12.47
C PRO A 265 8.66 1.96 13.84
N GLU A 266 7.81 2.21 14.84
CA GLU A 266 7.95 1.64 16.17
C GLU A 266 7.84 0.12 16.16
N GLY A 267 6.83 -0.42 15.45
CA GLY A 267 6.64 -1.86 15.34
C GLY A 267 7.81 -2.56 14.64
N LEU A 268 8.44 -1.91 13.65
CA LEU A 268 9.62 -2.46 12.98
C LEU A 268 10.87 -2.39 13.88
N LYS A 269 10.99 -1.32 14.65
CA LYS A 269 12.04 -1.17 15.66
C LYS A 269 11.90 -2.22 16.76
N ASP A 270 10.71 -2.38 17.32
CA ASP A 270 10.40 -3.38 18.33
C ASP A 270 10.68 -4.81 17.83
N LEU A 271 10.32 -5.09 16.57
CA LEU A 271 10.62 -6.37 15.94
C LEU A 271 12.13 -6.62 15.84
N TYR A 272 12.92 -5.59 15.55
CA TYR A 272 14.37 -5.69 15.51
C TYR A 272 14.98 -5.91 16.89
N GLU A 273 14.48 -5.18 17.90
CA GLU A 273 14.98 -5.22 19.28
C GLU A 273 14.54 -6.49 20.05
N ARG A 274 13.54 -7.22 19.52
CA ARG A 274 13.12 -8.49 20.14
C ARG A 274 14.28 -9.48 20.10
N ASN A 275 14.75 -9.81 21.28
CA ASN A 275 15.68 -10.93 21.45
C ASN A 275 14.85 -12.21 21.60
N ILE A 276 14.63 -12.90 20.47
CA ILE A 276 13.82 -14.14 20.44
C ILE A 276 14.44 -15.22 21.31
N GLU A 277 15.77 -15.28 21.40
CA GLU A 277 16.45 -16.25 22.26
C GLU A 277 16.14 -15.99 23.73
N ASN A 278 16.24 -14.74 24.20
CA ASN A 278 15.85 -14.38 25.57
C ASN A 278 14.37 -14.58 25.86
N ILE A 279 13.49 -14.36 24.86
CA ILE A 279 12.05 -14.59 25.03
C ILE A 279 11.78 -16.09 25.14
N ASN A 280 12.39 -16.92 24.31
CA ASN A 280 12.25 -18.37 24.37
C ASN A 280 12.81 -18.94 25.69
N GLU A 281 13.96 -18.47 26.12
CA GLU A 281 14.54 -18.84 27.40
C GLU A 281 13.66 -18.39 28.59
N HIS A 282 13.09 -17.21 28.51
CA HIS A 282 12.13 -16.71 29.49
C HIS A 282 10.83 -17.51 29.54
N LEU A 283 10.31 -17.88 28.35
CA LEU A 283 9.10 -18.70 28.21
C LEU A 283 9.35 -20.13 28.76
N GLN A 284 10.49 -20.73 28.42
CA GLN A 284 10.87 -22.08 28.93
C GLN A 284 11.04 -22.10 30.46
N ASN A 285 11.52 -21.01 31.06
CA ASN A 285 11.73 -20.86 32.50
C ASN A 285 10.54 -20.20 33.23
N SER A 286 9.48 -19.85 32.52
CA SER A 286 8.30 -19.20 33.11
C SER A 286 7.53 -20.20 33.98
N ASP A 287 7.06 -19.73 35.14
CA ASP A 287 6.16 -20.51 35.98
C ASP A 287 4.81 -20.68 35.28
N ILE A 288 4.50 -21.92 34.92
CA ILE A 288 3.24 -22.31 34.28
C ILE A 288 2.13 -22.63 35.31
N SER A 289 2.37 -22.43 36.59
CA SER A 289 1.38 -22.70 37.63
C SER A 289 0.07 -21.95 37.39
N TYR A 290 0.12 -20.71 36.89
CA TYR A 290 -1.05 -19.93 36.50
C TYR A 290 -1.96 -20.63 35.47
N LEU A 291 -1.40 -21.46 34.60
CA LEU A 291 -2.16 -22.23 33.60
C LEU A 291 -3.03 -23.31 34.26
N THR A 292 -2.57 -23.86 35.40
CA THR A 292 -3.23 -24.95 36.13
C THR A 292 -4.00 -24.50 37.36
N ASP A 293 -3.68 -23.33 37.90
CA ASP A 293 -4.29 -22.80 39.13
C ASP A 293 -5.79 -22.53 38.92
N LYS A 294 -6.58 -22.79 39.98
CA LYS A 294 -8.02 -22.47 40.00
C LYS A 294 -8.32 -20.98 39.93
N ASN A 295 -7.41 -20.13 40.37
CA ASN A 295 -7.47 -18.69 40.27
C ASN A 295 -6.85 -18.17 38.98
N GLY A 296 -6.23 -19.03 38.15
CA GLY A 296 -5.67 -18.74 36.83
C GLY A 296 -6.59 -19.27 35.72
N LEU A 297 -5.97 -19.83 34.68
CA LEU A 297 -6.72 -20.33 33.53
C LEU A 297 -7.38 -21.69 33.73
N SER A 298 -7.02 -22.40 34.81
CA SER A 298 -7.54 -23.75 35.16
C SER A 298 -7.53 -24.73 33.99
N LEU A 299 -6.47 -24.70 33.17
CA LEU A 299 -6.37 -25.56 31.99
C LEU A 299 -6.26 -27.03 32.39
N ARG A 300 -6.88 -27.89 31.61
CA ARG A 300 -6.79 -29.33 31.76
C ARG A 300 -5.47 -29.86 31.21
N ASN A 301 -4.99 -31.01 31.69
CA ASN A 301 -3.70 -31.60 31.27
C ASN A 301 -3.53 -31.74 29.77
N TYR A 302 -4.59 -32.08 29.02
CA TYR A 302 -4.50 -32.21 27.58
C TYR A 302 -4.28 -30.86 26.88
N GLN A 303 -4.79 -29.75 27.43
CA GLN A 303 -4.58 -28.39 26.92
C GLN A 303 -3.14 -27.94 27.17
N ILE A 304 -2.61 -28.26 28.34
CA ILE A 304 -1.20 -27.98 28.66
C ILE A 304 -0.26 -28.78 27.77
N ASN A 305 -0.58 -30.07 27.53
CA ASN A 305 0.21 -30.90 26.65
C ASN A 305 0.17 -30.39 25.20
N ALA A 306 -0.98 -29.86 24.74
CA ALA A 306 -1.07 -29.21 23.44
C ALA A 306 -0.21 -27.95 23.34
N ILE A 307 -0.18 -27.12 24.39
CA ILE A 307 0.71 -25.93 24.45
C ILE A 307 2.17 -26.37 24.36
N LYS A 308 2.58 -27.32 25.19
CA LYS A 308 3.96 -27.84 25.18
C LYS A 308 4.36 -28.43 23.82
N ALA A 309 3.47 -29.18 23.17
CA ALA A 309 3.74 -29.73 21.85
C ALA A 309 3.90 -28.66 20.75
N VAL A 310 3.27 -27.49 20.92
CA VAL A 310 3.47 -26.32 20.03
C VAL A 310 4.78 -25.61 20.31
N GLU A 311 5.21 -25.57 21.59
CA GLU A 311 6.51 -24.99 21.98
C GLU A 311 7.71 -25.83 21.52
N GLU A 312 7.52 -27.15 21.41
CA GLU A 312 8.57 -28.09 20.96
C GLU A 312 8.68 -28.20 19.44
N ALA A 313 7.71 -27.68 18.67
CA ALA A 313 7.65 -27.77 17.21
C ALA A 313 8.25 -26.53 16.52
#